data_f214fd32bee33c910ef289154c1c2f1c
#
_entry.id   f214fd32bee33c910ef289154c1c2f1c
#
_cell.length_a   1.000
_cell.length_b   1.000
_cell.length_c   1.000
_cell.angle_alpha   90.00
_cell.angle_beta   90.00
_cell.angle_gamma   90.00
#
_symmetry.space_group_name_H-M   'P 1'
#
loop_
_entity.id
_entity.type
_entity.pdbx_description
1 polymer ?
#
loop_
_entity_poly.entity_id
_entity_poly.type
_entity_poly.pdbx_seq_one_letter_code
_entity_poly.pdbx_strand_id
1 'polypeptide(L)'
;YTLDAPDPAKLPEEELLAREEREELRAAMDLLAPEQRLILSLRVENDLSYTDIAAVLGVREGTVKSRLARARDQLRKKLSQSGNKAAAASSNPQKGGRGREL
;
A
#
# COMPACT_ATOMS: atom_id res chain seq x y z
N TYR A 1 2.99 1.78 -25.54
CA TYR A 1 2.57 2.80 -25.49
C TYR A 1 1.09 2.95 -25.38
N THR A 2 0.64 4.10 -25.55
CA THR A 2 -0.71 4.39 -25.14
C THR A 2 -1.77 3.68 -25.96
N LEU A 3 -1.38 3.25 -27.11
CA LEU A 3 -2.33 2.56 -27.95
C LEU A 3 -2.88 1.32 -27.29
N ASP A 4 -2.11 0.75 -26.42
CA ASP A 4 -2.53 -0.48 -25.80
C ASP A 4 -3.24 -0.28 -24.48
N ALA A 5 -3.35 0.95 -24.03
CA ALA A 5 -4.02 1.20 -22.78
C ALA A 5 -5.53 1.10 -22.97
N PRO A 6 -6.21 0.30 -22.18
CA PRO A 6 -7.65 0.20 -22.34
C PRO A 6 -8.33 1.49 -21.89
N ASP A 7 -9.46 1.76 -22.54
CA ASP A 7 -10.31 2.85 -22.12
C ASP A 7 -11.05 2.43 -20.85
N PRO A 8 -10.84 3.12 -19.72
CA PRO A 8 -11.51 2.70 -18.50
C PRO A 8 -13.01 2.60 -18.61
N ALA A 9 -13.61 3.44 -19.44
CA ALA A 9 -15.06 3.41 -19.58
C ALA A 9 -15.54 2.16 -20.26
N LYS A 10 -14.65 1.43 -20.94
CA LYS A 10 -15.02 0.23 -21.66
C LYS A 10 -14.61 -1.04 -20.98
N LEU A 11 -14.01 -0.93 -19.78
CA LEU A 11 -13.59 -2.12 -19.06
C LEU A 11 -14.77 -2.76 -18.36
N PRO A 12 -14.78 -4.10 -18.27
CA PRO A 12 -15.75 -4.75 -17.40
C PRO A 12 -15.64 -4.21 -15.99
N GLU A 13 -16.74 -4.31 -15.27
CA GLU A 13 -16.79 -3.73 -13.94
C GLU A 13 -15.69 -4.28 -13.02
N GLU A 14 -15.45 -5.58 -13.10
CA GLU A 14 -14.42 -6.18 -12.25
C GLU A 14 -13.04 -5.63 -12.57
N GLU A 15 -12.74 -5.48 -13.85
CA GLU A 15 -11.44 -4.96 -14.24
C GLU A 15 -11.29 -3.50 -13.87
N LEU A 16 -12.36 -2.75 -13.99
CA LEU A 16 -12.32 -1.35 -13.60
C LEU A 16 -12.07 -1.21 -12.11
N LEU A 17 -12.75 -2.01 -11.30
CA LEU A 17 -12.56 -1.97 -9.86
C LEU A 17 -11.12 -2.36 -9.48
N ALA A 18 -10.59 -3.39 -10.12
CA ALA A 18 -9.22 -3.80 -9.83
C ALA A 18 -8.24 -2.70 -10.20
N ARG A 19 -8.50 -2.02 -11.31
CA ARG A 19 -7.63 -0.93 -11.72
C ARG A 19 -7.70 0.22 -10.73
N GLU A 20 -8.88 0.55 -10.26
CA GLU A 20 -9.05 1.61 -9.29
C GLU A 20 -8.35 1.27 -7.98
N GLU A 21 -8.44 0.01 -7.57
CA GLU A 21 -7.76 -0.41 -6.36
C GLU A 21 -6.26 -0.30 -6.49
N ARG A 22 -5.74 -0.66 -7.65
CA ARG A 22 -4.29 -0.54 -7.87
C ARG A 22 -3.85 0.91 -7.87
N GLU A 23 -4.66 1.80 -8.41
CA GLU A 23 -4.34 3.21 -8.42
C GLU A 23 -4.39 3.80 -7.03
N GLU A 24 -5.34 3.36 -6.21
CA GLU A 24 -5.40 3.80 -4.83
C GLU A 24 -4.18 3.33 -4.05
N LEU A 25 -3.78 2.09 -4.30
CA LEU A 25 -2.60 1.56 -3.64
C LEU A 25 -1.36 2.35 -4.03
N ARG A 26 -1.24 2.64 -5.33
CA ARG A 26 -0.08 3.41 -5.79
C ARG A 26 -0.07 4.80 -5.17
N ALA A 27 -1.22 5.45 -5.10
CA ALA A 27 -1.29 6.77 -4.50
C ALA A 27 -0.91 6.71 -3.03
N ALA A 28 -1.36 5.69 -2.33
CA ALA A 28 -1.02 5.55 -0.93
C ALA A 28 0.46 5.29 -0.75
N MET A 29 1.05 4.46 -1.63
CA MET A 29 2.48 4.20 -1.58
C MET A 29 3.28 5.48 -1.77
N ASP A 30 2.82 6.35 -2.65
CA ASP A 30 3.52 7.60 -2.89
C ASP A 30 3.51 8.52 -1.68
N LEU A 31 2.60 8.32 -0.75
CA LEU A 31 2.54 9.12 0.46
C LEU A 31 3.45 8.59 1.56
N LEU A 32 4.05 7.43 1.36
CA LEU A 32 4.93 6.84 2.36
C LEU A 32 6.29 7.50 2.34
N ALA A 33 6.99 7.42 3.47
CA ALA A 33 8.40 7.79 3.49
C ALA A 33 9.15 6.92 2.49
N PRO A 34 10.20 7.45 1.87
CA PRO A 34 10.91 6.68 0.83
C PRO A 34 11.40 5.32 1.30
N GLU A 35 11.86 5.22 2.54
CA GLU A 35 12.35 3.95 3.06
C GLU A 35 11.25 2.93 3.17
N GLN A 36 10.07 3.38 3.60
CA GLN A 36 8.93 2.49 3.73
C GLN A 36 8.45 2.03 2.36
N ARG A 37 8.41 2.95 1.42
CA ARG A 37 8.02 2.60 0.06
C ARG A 37 8.99 1.60 -0.54
N LEU A 38 10.28 1.80 -0.31
CA LEU A 38 11.28 0.90 -0.86
C LEU A 38 11.12 -0.51 -0.32
N ILE A 39 10.99 -0.65 0.99
CA ILE A 39 10.95 -2.00 1.55
C ILE A 39 9.67 -2.72 1.16
N LEU A 40 8.56 -2.00 1.06
CA LEU A 40 7.33 -2.59 0.58
C LEU A 40 7.45 -3.00 -0.88
N SER A 41 8.08 -2.18 -1.68
CA SER A 41 8.27 -2.50 -3.09
C SER A 41 9.12 -3.75 -3.26
N LEU A 42 10.18 -3.87 -2.48
CA LEU A 42 11.02 -5.06 -2.55
C LEU A 42 10.23 -6.30 -2.20
N ARG A 43 9.37 -6.22 -1.22
CA ARG A 43 8.61 -7.38 -0.79
C ARG A 43 7.45 -7.69 -1.73
N VAL A 44 6.70 -6.68 -2.12
CA VAL A 44 5.46 -6.90 -2.85
C VAL A 44 5.69 -6.98 -4.35
N GLU A 45 6.41 -6.01 -4.89
CA GLU A 45 6.59 -5.94 -6.33
C GLU A 45 7.68 -6.86 -6.83
N ASN A 46 8.71 -7.05 -6.04
CA ASN A 46 9.83 -7.88 -6.43
C ASN A 46 9.81 -9.25 -5.78
N ASP A 47 8.86 -9.48 -4.90
CA ASP A 47 8.63 -10.79 -4.28
C ASP A 47 9.88 -11.34 -3.60
N LEU A 48 10.66 -10.47 -3.00
CA LEU A 48 11.88 -10.89 -2.32
C LEU A 48 11.56 -11.46 -0.94
N SER A 49 12.34 -12.46 -0.56
CA SER A 49 12.22 -12.99 0.79
C SER A 49 12.80 -12.01 1.80
N TYR A 50 12.47 -12.21 3.06
CA TYR A 50 13.07 -11.37 4.12
C TYR A 50 14.58 -11.46 4.10
N THR A 51 15.11 -12.65 3.85
CA THR A 51 16.56 -12.82 3.77
C THR A 51 17.15 -11.98 2.64
N ASP A 52 16.48 -12.01 1.50
CA ASP A 52 16.95 -11.24 0.35
C ASP A 52 16.87 -9.75 0.60
N ILE A 53 15.77 -9.31 1.21
CA ILE A 53 15.63 -7.88 1.52
C ILE A 53 16.70 -7.46 2.51
N ALA A 54 16.97 -8.30 3.51
CA ALA A 54 18.03 -8.01 4.47
C ALA A 54 19.36 -7.82 3.78
N ALA A 55 19.64 -8.67 2.80
CA ALA A 55 20.91 -8.55 2.06
C ALA A 55 20.93 -7.28 1.24
N VAL A 56 19.84 -6.95 0.57
CA VAL A 56 19.78 -5.75 -0.26
C VAL A 56 19.96 -4.51 0.59
N LEU A 57 19.30 -4.46 1.73
CA LEU A 57 19.35 -3.27 2.58
C LEU A 57 20.54 -3.25 3.54
N GLY A 58 21.24 -4.36 3.67
CA GLY A 58 22.36 -4.43 4.58
C GLY A 58 21.96 -4.42 6.04
N VAL A 59 20.84 -5.04 6.36
CA VAL A 59 20.33 -5.10 7.72
C VAL A 59 19.99 -6.54 8.08
N ARG A 60 19.63 -6.78 9.31
CA ARG A 60 19.24 -8.11 9.76
C ARG A 60 17.80 -8.39 9.39
N GLU A 61 17.47 -9.69 9.30
CA GLU A 61 16.10 -10.08 8.98
C GLU A 61 15.10 -9.56 10.00
N GLY A 62 15.46 -9.54 11.27
CA GLY A 62 14.57 -8.98 12.28
C GLY A 62 14.24 -7.53 12.01
N THR A 63 15.23 -6.79 11.53
CA THR A 63 15.02 -5.40 11.16
C THR A 63 14.09 -5.30 9.97
N VAL A 64 14.22 -6.20 9.00
CA VAL A 64 13.31 -6.23 7.86
C VAL A 64 11.88 -6.45 8.34
N LYS A 65 11.68 -7.40 9.24
CA LYS A 65 10.34 -7.67 9.75
C LYS A 65 9.75 -6.45 10.44
N SER A 66 10.55 -5.79 11.27
CA SER A 66 10.07 -4.60 11.96
C SER A 66 9.73 -3.48 11.00
N ARG A 67 10.60 -3.25 10.01
CA ARG A 67 10.38 -2.19 9.06
C ARG A 67 9.19 -2.48 8.17
N LEU A 68 9.00 -3.74 7.78
CA LEU A 68 7.83 -4.10 6.99
C LEU A 68 6.55 -3.91 7.78
N ALA A 69 6.57 -4.27 9.06
CA ALA A 69 5.39 -4.09 9.90
C ALA A 69 5.00 -2.62 9.98
N ARG A 70 6.00 -1.75 10.18
CA ARG A 70 5.73 -0.32 10.23
C ARG A 70 5.26 0.22 8.89
N ALA A 71 5.89 -0.26 7.81
CA ALA A 71 5.52 0.21 6.48
C ALA A 71 4.10 -0.19 6.15
N ARG A 72 3.72 -1.42 6.50
CA ARG A 72 2.35 -1.87 6.26
C ARG A 72 1.35 -1.07 7.08
N ASP A 73 1.71 -0.76 8.31
CA ASP A 73 0.83 0.04 9.14
C ASP A 73 0.64 1.43 8.55
N GLN A 74 1.72 2.04 8.10
CA GLN A 74 1.63 3.35 7.48
C GLN A 74 0.86 3.28 6.17
N LEU A 75 1.08 2.23 5.40
CA LEU A 75 0.34 2.09 4.16
C LEU A 75 -1.15 2.00 4.43
N ARG A 76 -1.52 1.24 5.44
CA ARG A 76 -2.94 1.10 5.80
C ARG A 76 -3.52 2.46 6.16
N LYS A 77 -2.77 3.26 6.89
CA LYS A 77 -3.23 4.59 7.26
C LYS A 77 -3.37 5.50 6.04
N LYS A 78 -2.41 5.40 5.11
CA LYS A 78 -2.49 6.24 3.91
C LYS A 78 -3.63 5.81 2.99
N LEU A 79 -3.89 4.51 2.92
CA LEU A 79 -5.04 4.04 2.16
C LEU A 79 -6.33 4.58 2.75
N SER A 80 -6.41 4.59 4.06
CA SER A 80 -7.57 5.12 4.73
C SER A 80 -7.77 6.59 4.42
N GLN A 81 -6.66 7.33 4.33
CA GLN A 81 -6.74 8.75 4.04
C GLN A 81 -7.08 9.04 2.59
N SER A 82 -6.45 8.31 1.68
CA SER A 82 -6.56 8.68 0.27
C SER A 82 -7.68 7.95 -0.45
N GLY A 83 -7.93 6.73 -0.07
CA GLY A 83 -8.86 5.92 -0.84
C GLY A 83 -10.26 5.96 -0.37
N ASN A 84 -10.55 6.68 0.67
CA ASN A 84 -11.87 6.55 1.21
C ASN A 84 -12.51 7.86 1.56
N LYS A 85 -12.31 8.83 0.77
CA LYS A 85 -13.06 10.04 1.00
C LYS A 85 -14.54 9.74 1.06
N ALA A 86 -14.98 8.88 0.17
CA ALA A 86 -16.37 8.46 0.20
C ALA A 86 -16.62 7.47 1.31
N ALA A 87 -15.68 6.56 1.51
CA ALA A 87 -15.86 5.55 2.54
C ALA A 87 -15.70 6.12 3.93
N ALA A 88 -14.96 7.18 4.06
CA ALA A 88 -14.77 7.79 5.37
C ALA A 88 -16.06 8.24 5.97
N ALA A 89 -16.98 8.57 5.13
CA ALA A 89 -18.28 8.99 5.63
C ALA A 89 -19.00 7.86 6.31
N SER A 90 -18.68 6.66 5.95
CA SER A 90 -19.41 5.53 6.48
C SER A 90 -18.69 4.85 7.61
N SER A 91 -17.46 5.05 7.72
CA SER A 91 -16.83 4.28 8.72
C SER A 91 -16.80 4.92 10.01
N ASN A 92 -16.80 4.70 10.43
CA ASN A 92 -16.45 5.17 11.49
C ASN A 92 -15.28 5.01 12.05
N PRO A 93 -15.06 5.35 12.11
CA PRO A 93 -13.87 5.14 12.33
C PRO A 93 -13.48 4.58 13.52
N GLN A 94 -13.92 3.93 13.69
CA GLN A 94 -13.57 3.35 14.64
C GLN A 94 -12.47 2.97 14.89
N LYS A 95 -12.44 3.14 14.36
CA LYS A 95 -11.46 2.80 14.52
C LYS A 95 -10.64 3.29 14.98
N GLY A 96 -11.03 3.77 15.11
CA GLY A 96 -10.28 4.20 15.51
C GLY A 96 -9.77 4.14 16.32
N GLY A 97 -10.13 4.09 16.57
CA GLY A 97 -9.68 4.09 17.30
C GLY A 97 -9.12 3.64 17.97
N ARG A 98 -9.26 3.29 17.98
CA ARG A 98 -8.80 2.93 18.70
C ARG A 98 -7.92 2.86 19.25
N GLY A 99 -8.08 3.03 19.08
CA GLY A 99 -7.38 2.99 19.57
C GLY A 99 -6.69 3.13 20.15
N ARG A 100 -6.88 3.24 20.23
CA ARG A 100 -6.34 3.48 20.89
C ARG A 100 -5.94 3.76 21.72
N GLU A 101 -6.37 3.82 21.60
CA GLU A 101 -6.20 4.11 22.30
C GLU A 101 -5.77 4.14 23.05
N LEU A 102 -6.03 4.20 23.09
CA LEU A 102 -5.71 4.20 23.85
C LEU A 102 -5.37 4.24 24.47
#